data_e810e9adcfdbc12cbe0a497e9dfc908f
#
_entry.id   e810e9adcfdbc12cbe0a497e9dfc908f
#
_cell.length_a   1.000
_cell.length_b   1.000
_cell.length_c   1.000
_cell.angle_alpha   90.00
_cell.angle_beta   90.00
_cell.angle_gamma   90.00
#
_symmetry.space_group_name_H-M   'P 1'
#
loop_
_entity.id
_entity.type
_entity.pdbx_description
1 polymer ?
#
loop_
_entity_poly.entity_id
_entity_poly.type
_entity_poly.pdbx_seq_one_letter_code
_entity_poly.pdbx_strand_id
1 'polypeptide(L)'
;DIGVAMGLTGTDVAREAASIVLLDDDFGSIVATVRLGRRIYDNLRKAMSFILAVHVPIAGLALIPLVFGMPLLLEPVHIAFLEMVIDPVCSLVFEAETEEDGIMDRPPRPVSEPLFSTPTLIWSLLQGGLVLTAATAILFLAPGYGFDPEQVRALTFHTLVLAIVTLIFVNRSASASV
;
A
#
# COMPACT_ATOMS: atom_id res chain seq x y z
N ASP A 1 0.89 31.00 -9.00
CA ASP A 1 1.26 31.01 -10.42
C ASP A 1 2.59 30.30 -10.59
N ILE A 2 2.74 29.53 -11.67
CA ILE A 2 3.94 28.75 -11.96
C ILE A 2 4.52 29.28 -13.28
N GLY A 3 5.79 29.74 -13.25
CA GLY A 3 6.52 30.13 -14.44
C GLY A 3 7.09 28.91 -15.15
N VAL A 4 6.89 28.85 -16.47
CA VAL A 4 7.45 27.79 -17.33
C VAL A 4 8.36 28.45 -18.38
N ALA A 5 9.58 27.94 -18.53
CA ALA A 5 10.52 28.37 -19.55
C ALA A 5 10.90 27.25 -20.49
N MET A 6 11.20 27.63 -21.73
CA MET A 6 11.77 26.70 -22.72
C MET A 6 13.26 26.51 -22.45
N GLY A 7 13.73 25.27 -22.54
CA GLY A 7 15.12 24.89 -22.25
C GLY A 7 16.08 25.21 -23.38
N LEU A 8 15.66 24.94 -24.62
CA LEU A 8 16.50 25.13 -25.81
C LEU A 8 16.38 26.57 -26.35
N THR A 9 15.15 27.12 -26.46
CA THR A 9 14.87 28.44 -27.04
C THR A 9 14.73 29.55 -26.00
N GLY A 10 14.59 29.20 -24.71
CA GLY A 10 14.49 30.17 -23.60
C GLY A 10 15.82 30.87 -23.32
N THR A 11 15.74 32.13 -22.86
CA THR A 11 16.90 32.83 -22.37
C THR A 11 17.36 32.32 -21.02
N ASP A 12 18.64 32.50 -20.67
CA ASP A 12 19.16 32.08 -19.35
C ASP A 12 18.39 32.74 -18.20
N VAL A 13 18.05 34.01 -18.35
CA VAL A 13 17.25 34.74 -17.35
C VAL A 13 15.86 34.15 -17.18
N ALA A 14 15.22 33.72 -18.29
CA ALA A 14 13.91 33.07 -18.22
C ALA A 14 13.98 31.73 -17.56
N ARG A 15 15.03 30.92 -17.84
CA ARG A 15 15.27 29.61 -17.21
C ARG A 15 15.54 29.74 -15.70
N GLU A 16 16.33 30.73 -15.29
CA GLU A 16 16.61 31.00 -13.87
C GLU A 16 15.39 31.48 -13.09
N ALA A 17 14.51 32.22 -13.73
CA ALA A 17 13.31 32.80 -13.11
C ALA A 17 12.13 31.79 -13.09
N ALA A 18 12.16 30.74 -13.91
CA ALA A 18 11.06 29.79 -14.05
C ALA A 18 11.07 28.73 -12.97
N SER A 19 9.87 28.29 -12.53
CA SER A 19 9.70 27.16 -11.61
C SER A 19 9.88 25.81 -12.33
N ILE A 20 9.64 25.76 -13.65
CA ILE A 20 9.75 24.58 -14.51
C ILE A 20 10.48 24.99 -15.79
N VAL A 21 11.43 24.15 -16.21
CA VAL A 21 12.13 24.31 -17.48
C VAL A 21 11.88 23.09 -18.35
N LEU A 22 11.35 23.29 -19.57
CA LEU A 22 11.10 22.23 -20.53
C LEU A 22 12.36 21.99 -21.37
N LEU A 23 13.10 20.95 -21.09
CA LEU A 23 14.39 20.66 -21.72
C LEU A 23 14.29 20.37 -23.21
N ASP A 24 13.14 19.85 -23.65
CA ASP A 24 12.83 19.48 -25.05
C ASP A 24 11.97 20.52 -25.78
N ASP A 25 11.64 21.64 -25.12
CA ASP A 25 10.75 22.68 -25.59
C ASP A 25 9.34 22.20 -26.02
N ASP A 26 8.91 21.04 -25.48
CA ASP A 26 7.60 20.45 -25.79
C ASP A 26 6.63 20.57 -24.60
N PHE A 27 5.52 21.26 -24.81
CA PHE A 27 4.44 21.35 -23.83
C PHE A 27 3.78 20.01 -23.53
N GLY A 28 3.87 19.02 -24.45
CA GLY A 28 3.43 17.64 -24.22
C GLY A 28 4.11 17.00 -23.01
N SER A 29 5.35 17.38 -22.74
CA SER A 29 6.12 16.94 -21.56
C SER A 29 5.48 17.34 -20.23
N ILE A 30 4.78 18.49 -20.16
CA ILE A 30 4.01 18.89 -18.99
C ILE A 30 2.84 17.91 -18.76
N VAL A 31 2.11 17.61 -19.83
CA VAL A 31 0.97 16.67 -19.77
C VAL A 31 1.45 15.29 -19.32
N ALA A 32 2.54 14.80 -19.90
CA ALA A 32 3.14 13.52 -19.53
C ALA A 32 3.59 13.51 -18.05
N THR A 33 4.20 14.60 -17.59
CA THR A 33 4.63 14.74 -16.18
C THR A 33 3.44 14.77 -15.22
N VAL A 34 2.36 15.47 -15.55
CA VAL A 34 1.13 15.49 -14.74
C VAL A 34 0.50 14.09 -14.67
N ARG A 35 0.43 13.39 -15.82
CA ARG A 35 -0.05 12.01 -15.89
C ARG A 35 0.77 11.08 -14.99
N LEU A 36 2.09 11.14 -15.12
CA LEU A 36 3.01 10.35 -14.29
C LEU A 36 2.85 10.67 -12.80
N GLY A 37 2.77 11.95 -12.44
CA GLY A 37 2.56 12.37 -11.06
C GLY A 37 1.25 11.85 -10.46
N ARG A 38 0.17 11.84 -11.24
CA ARG A 38 -1.13 11.26 -10.82
C ARG A 38 -1.02 9.76 -10.61
N ARG A 39 -0.36 9.03 -11.53
CA ARG A 39 -0.11 7.59 -11.41
C ARG A 39 0.70 7.27 -10.15
N ILE A 40 1.81 7.98 -9.92
CA ILE A 40 2.64 7.79 -8.72
C ILE A 40 1.81 8.02 -7.46
N TYR A 41 0.99 9.06 -7.42
CA TYR A 41 0.14 9.34 -6.27
C TYR A 41 -0.89 8.24 -6.01
N ASP A 42 -1.58 7.76 -7.06
CA ASP A 42 -2.54 6.66 -6.94
C ASP A 42 -1.86 5.37 -6.47
N ASN A 43 -0.69 5.03 -7.02
CA ASN A 43 0.07 3.86 -6.62
C ASN A 43 0.58 3.96 -5.17
N LEU A 44 1.01 5.14 -4.75
CA LEU A 44 1.40 5.39 -3.36
C LEU A 44 0.22 5.19 -2.40
N ARG A 45 -0.98 5.66 -2.75
CA ARG A 45 -2.19 5.41 -1.94
C ARG A 45 -2.53 3.94 -1.82
N LYS A 46 -2.41 3.16 -2.92
CA LYS A 46 -2.61 1.70 -2.92
C LYS A 46 -1.61 1.01 -2.00
N ALA A 47 -0.32 1.34 -2.12
CA ALA A 47 0.73 0.80 -1.26
C ALA A 47 0.48 1.10 0.21
N MET A 48 0.12 2.34 0.54
CA MET A 48 -0.17 2.76 1.91
C MET A 48 -1.42 2.07 2.48
N SER A 49 -2.46 1.87 1.67
CA SER A 49 -3.65 1.10 2.06
C SER A 49 -3.31 -0.35 2.37
N PHE A 50 -2.49 -0.98 1.54
CA PHE A 50 -1.98 -2.34 1.76
C PHE A 50 -1.14 -2.43 3.03
N ILE A 51 -0.15 -1.54 3.21
CA ILE A 51 0.72 -1.52 4.40
C ILE A 51 -0.13 -1.44 5.67
N LEU A 52 -1.11 -0.55 5.70
CA LEU A 52 -1.99 -0.40 6.85
C LEU A 52 -2.83 -1.67 7.09
N ALA A 53 -3.37 -2.28 6.03
CA ALA A 53 -4.18 -3.48 6.13
C ALA A 53 -3.38 -4.68 6.66
N VAL A 54 -2.13 -4.87 6.25
CA VAL A 54 -1.30 -6.02 6.69
C VAL A 54 -0.75 -5.85 8.10
N HIS A 55 -0.50 -4.63 8.55
CA HIS A 55 0.03 -4.39 9.89
C HIS A 55 -1.01 -4.61 11.00
N VAL A 56 -2.31 -4.48 10.71
CA VAL A 56 -3.38 -4.78 11.68
C VAL A 56 -3.32 -6.25 12.17
N PRO A 57 -3.32 -7.28 11.31
CA PRO A 57 -3.23 -8.65 11.77
C PRO A 57 -1.86 -8.99 12.36
N ILE A 58 -0.75 -8.44 11.86
CA ILE A 58 0.58 -8.67 12.44
C ILE A 58 0.63 -8.17 13.88
N ALA A 59 0.24 -6.92 14.12
CA ALA A 59 0.19 -6.34 15.45
C ALA A 59 -0.81 -7.07 16.36
N GLY A 60 -2.00 -7.40 15.84
CA GLY A 60 -3.01 -8.13 16.58
C GLY A 60 -2.54 -9.52 17.03
N LEU A 61 -1.93 -10.31 16.14
CA LEU A 61 -1.39 -11.63 16.46
C LEU A 61 -0.15 -11.59 17.35
N ALA A 62 0.58 -10.49 17.40
CA ALA A 62 1.63 -10.28 18.38
C ALA A 62 1.08 -9.95 19.78
N LEU A 63 -0.03 -9.19 19.85
CA LEU A 63 -0.62 -8.72 21.10
C LEU A 63 -1.59 -9.72 21.75
N ILE A 64 -2.41 -10.43 20.95
CA ILE A 64 -3.42 -11.38 21.46
C ILE A 64 -2.82 -12.43 22.38
N PRO A 65 -1.74 -13.17 22.02
CA PRO A 65 -1.15 -14.15 22.92
C PRO A 65 -0.68 -13.54 24.24
N LEU A 66 -0.10 -12.34 24.17
CA LEU A 66 0.38 -11.63 25.36
C LEU A 66 -0.76 -11.28 26.32
N VAL A 67 -1.88 -10.79 25.80
CA VAL A 67 -3.06 -10.42 26.60
C VAL A 67 -3.72 -11.64 27.25
N PHE A 68 -3.76 -12.77 26.56
CA PHE A 68 -4.37 -14.03 27.03
C PHE A 68 -3.39 -14.95 27.76
N GLY A 69 -2.12 -14.54 27.99
CA GLY A 69 -1.12 -15.37 28.65
C GLY A 69 -0.73 -16.62 27.87
N MET A 70 -0.86 -16.58 26.53
CA MET A 70 -0.52 -17.68 25.64
C MET A 70 0.96 -17.59 25.21
N PRO A 71 1.56 -18.69 24.73
CA PRO A 71 2.88 -18.65 24.11
C PRO A 71 2.91 -17.70 22.91
N LEU A 72 4.04 -17.04 22.67
CA LEU A 72 4.21 -16.14 21.53
C LEU A 72 3.94 -16.90 20.22
N LEU A 73 3.06 -16.34 19.41
CA LEU A 73 2.70 -16.89 18.10
C LEU A 73 3.70 -16.47 17.03
N LEU A 74 4.03 -15.18 17.01
CA LEU A 74 4.99 -14.58 16.09
C LEU A 74 6.30 -14.33 16.82
N GLU A 75 7.33 -15.07 16.45
CA GLU A 75 8.70 -14.81 16.90
C GLU A 75 9.35 -13.73 16.01
N PRO A 76 10.43 -13.08 16.45
CA PRO A 76 11.10 -12.04 15.65
C PRO A 76 11.48 -12.50 14.25
N VAL A 77 11.84 -13.77 14.05
CA VAL A 77 12.15 -14.32 12.73
C VAL A 77 10.94 -14.37 11.81
N HIS A 78 9.74 -14.63 12.33
CA HIS A 78 8.51 -14.60 11.54
C HIS A 78 8.17 -13.19 11.09
N ILE A 79 8.35 -12.20 11.98
CA ILE A 79 8.12 -10.79 11.64
C ILE A 79 9.14 -10.34 10.59
N ALA A 80 10.42 -10.65 10.76
CA ALA A 80 11.47 -10.32 9.79
C ALA A 80 11.18 -10.95 8.41
N PHE A 81 10.67 -12.19 8.36
CA PHE A 81 10.25 -12.82 7.13
C PHE A 81 9.09 -12.10 6.46
N LEU A 82 8.07 -11.70 7.24
CA LEU A 82 6.93 -10.94 6.72
C LEU A 82 7.36 -9.61 6.13
N GLU A 83 8.22 -8.86 6.82
CA GLU A 83 8.77 -7.58 6.32
C GLU A 83 9.58 -7.79 5.03
N MET A 84 10.39 -8.85 4.97
CA MET A 84 11.14 -9.21 3.77
C MET A 84 10.23 -9.51 2.56
N VAL A 85 8.97 -9.92 2.78
CA VAL A 85 7.98 -10.12 1.72
C VAL A 85 7.24 -8.81 1.43
N ILE A 86 6.83 -8.07 2.46
CA ILE A 86 6.02 -6.86 2.34
C ILE A 86 6.77 -5.74 1.61
N ASP A 87 8.04 -5.48 1.97
CA ASP A 87 8.83 -4.39 1.38
C ASP A 87 9.02 -4.53 -0.14
N PRO A 88 9.46 -5.69 -0.68
CA PRO A 88 9.55 -5.87 -2.14
C PRO A 88 8.20 -5.78 -2.85
N VAL A 89 7.11 -6.22 -2.21
CA VAL A 89 5.76 -6.09 -2.77
C VAL A 89 5.39 -4.63 -2.94
N CYS A 90 5.65 -3.79 -1.93
CA CYS A 90 5.38 -2.36 -2.02
C CYS A 90 6.17 -1.72 -3.18
N SER A 91 7.45 -2.05 -3.32
CA SER A 91 8.31 -1.47 -4.35
C SER A 91 8.02 -2.05 -5.74
N LEU A 92 7.89 -3.37 -5.89
CA LEU A 92 7.80 -4.02 -7.19
C LEU A 92 6.37 -4.07 -7.74
N VAL A 93 5.37 -4.29 -6.89
CA VAL A 93 3.98 -4.47 -7.33
C VAL A 93 3.28 -3.12 -7.44
N PHE A 94 3.29 -2.32 -6.37
CA PHE A 94 2.52 -1.08 -6.36
C PHE A 94 3.20 0.05 -7.12
N GLU A 95 4.52 0.15 -7.11
CA GLU A 95 5.25 1.16 -7.89
C GLU A 95 5.13 0.91 -9.40
N ALA A 96 5.19 -0.35 -9.82
CA ALA A 96 5.11 -0.74 -11.24
C ALA A 96 3.67 -0.75 -11.78
N GLU A 97 2.64 -0.56 -10.93
CA GLU A 97 1.24 -0.63 -11.38
C GLU A 97 0.95 0.44 -12.43
N THR A 98 0.17 0.05 -13.43
CA THR A 98 -0.23 0.94 -14.53
C THR A 98 -1.19 2.03 -14.03
N GLU A 99 -1.36 3.06 -14.84
CA GLU A 99 -2.33 4.12 -14.55
C GLU A 99 -3.76 3.61 -14.61
N GLU A 100 -4.62 4.17 -13.77
CA GLU A 100 -6.06 3.91 -13.80
C GLU A 100 -6.72 4.59 -15.00
N ASP A 101 -7.77 3.97 -15.53
CA ASP A 101 -8.53 4.51 -16.64
C ASP A 101 -9.06 5.93 -16.32
N GLY A 102 -8.98 6.82 -17.30
CA GLY A 102 -9.47 8.19 -17.15
C GLY A 102 -8.67 9.05 -16.14
N ILE A 103 -7.42 8.70 -15.84
CA ILE A 103 -6.60 9.43 -14.86
C ILE A 103 -6.47 10.93 -15.17
N MET A 104 -6.50 11.31 -16.45
CA MET A 104 -6.41 12.71 -16.89
C MET A 104 -7.77 13.43 -16.92
N ASP A 105 -8.88 12.69 -16.87
CA ASP A 105 -10.25 13.26 -16.88
C ASP A 105 -10.66 13.76 -15.48
N ARG A 106 -9.93 13.36 -14.45
CA ARG A 106 -10.19 13.79 -13.07
C ARG A 106 -9.76 15.26 -12.88
N PRO A 107 -10.54 16.05 -12.09
CA PRO A 107 -10.14 17.39 -11.73
C PRO A 107 -8.81 17.40 -10.94
N PRO A 108 -8.11 18.55 -10.89
CA PRO A 108 -6.95 18.70 -10.03
C PRO A 108 -7.30 18.42 -8.57
N ARG A 109 -6.41 17.70 -7.89
CA ARG A 109 -6.58 17.40 -6.46
C ARG A 109 -6.42 18.65 -5.61
N PRO A 110 -7.30 18.88 -4.61
CA PRO A 110 -7.11 19.95 -3.64
C PRO A 110 -5.78 19.78 -2.88
N VAL A 111 -5.04 20.85 -2.67
CA VAL A 111 -3.75 20.83 -1.96
C VAL A 111 -3.91 20.34 -0.51
N SER A 112 -5.09 20.59 0.09
CA SER A 112 -5.43 20.16 1.46
C SER A 112 -5.84 18.70 1.59
N GLU A 113 -5.98 17.96 0.49
CA GLU A 113 -6.39 16.56 0.55
C GLU A 113 -5.26 15.70 1.13
N PRO A 114 -5.48 15.04 2.29
CA PRO A 114 -4.47 14.20 2.88
C PRO A 114 -4.24 12.93 2.04
N LEU A 115 -3.03 12.39 2.10
CA LEU A 115 -2.68 11.10 1.47
C LEU A 115 -3.57 9.97 1.98
N PHE A 116 -3.88 9.99 3.28
CA PHE A 116 -4.83 9.10 3.94
C PHE A 116 -6.19 9.77 4.07
N SER A 117 -7.11 9.41 3.22
CA SER A 117 -8.50 9.79 3.43
C SER A 117 -9.15 8.89 4.50
N THR A 118 -10.11 9.42 5.24
CA THR A 118 -10.85 8.64 6.24
C THR A 118 -11.49 7.36 5.65
N PRO A 119 -12.10 7.37 4.45
CA PRO A 119 -12.59 6.16 3.81
C PRO A 119 -11.50 5.12 3.55
N THR A 120 -10.33 5.55 3.06
CA THR A 120 -9.20 4.64 2.81
C THR A 120 -8.71 3.99 4.11
N LEU A 121 -8.61 4.79 5.18
CA LEU A 121 -8.23 4.29 6.50
C LEU A 121 -9.22 3.24 7.02
N ILE A 122 -10.52 3.54 6.98
CA ILE A 122 -11.57 2.61 7.42
C ILE A 122 -11.53 1.33 6.60
N TRP A 123 -11.40 1.44 5.28
CA TRP A 123 -11.33 0.28 4.39
C TRP A 123 -10.12 -0.62 4.70
N SER A 124 -8.94 -0.03 4.89
CA SER A 124 -7.72 -0.78 5.25
C SER A 124 -7.86 -1.46 6.61
N LEU A 125 -8.43 -0.77 7.60
CA LEU A 125 -8.69 -1.34 8.93
C LEU A 125 -9.70 -2.49 8.88
N LEU A 126 -10.73 -2.40 8.05
CA LEU A 126 -11.71 -3.48 7.85
C LEU A 126 -11.06 -4.70 7.21
N GLN A 127 -10.24 -4.51 6.18
CA GLN A 127 -9.50 -5.60 5.54
C GLN A 127 -8.56 -6.29 6.55
N GLY A 128 -7.74 -5.51 7.24
CA GLY A 128 -6.82 -6.03 8.27
C GLY A 128 -7.55 -6.69 9.44
N GLY A 129 -8.66 -6.12 9.88
CA GLY A 129 -9.53 -6.68 10.93
C GLY A 129 -10.15 -8.02 10.52
N LEU A 130 -10.57 -8.17 9.26
CA LEU A 130 -11.08 -9.43 8.73
C LEU A 130 -9.99 -10.51 8.74
N VAL A 131 -8.78 -10.19 8.30
CA VAL A 131 -7.62 -11.10 8.33
C VAL A 131 -7.28 -11.47 9.77
N LEU A 132 -7.23 -10.49 10.68
CA LEU A 132 -6.98 -10.73 12.11
C LEU A 132 -8.03 -11.68 12.70
N THR A 133 -9.30 -11.45 12.37
CA THR A 133 -10.41 -12.31 12.85
C THR A 133 -10.25 -13.74 12.36
N ALA A 134 -9.95 -13.93 11.07
CA ALA A 134 -9.75 -15.25 10.50
C ALA A 134 -8.56 -16.01 11.15
N ALA A 135 -7.41 -15.32 11.29
CA ALA A 135 -6.23 -15.91 11.91
C ALA A 135 -6.44 -16.19 13.41
N THR A 136 -7.13 -15.30 14.12
CA THR A 136 -7.49 -15.49 15.53
C THR A 136 -8.49 -16.64 15.71
N ALA A 137 -9.44 -16.80 14.80
CA ALA A 137 -10.35 -17.94 14.82
C ALA A 137 -9.60 -19.29 14.74
N ILE A 138 -8.59 -19.39 13.88
CA ILE A 138 -7.74 -20.58 13.80
C ILE A 138 -7.00 -20.79 15.14
N LEU A 139 -6.41 -19.74 15.69
CA LEU A 139 -5.67 -19.79 16.96
C LEU A 139 -6.51 -20.38 18.10
N PHE A 140 -7.79 -20.03 18.19
CA PHE A 140 -8.67 -20.47 19.28
C PHE A 140 -9.44 -21.75 18.97
N LEU A 141 -9.77 -22.04 17.71
CA LEU A 141 -10.59 -23.19 17.34
C LEU A 141 -9.75 -24.45 17.05
N ALA A 142 -8.57 -24.32 16.44
CA ALA A 142 -7.76 -25.47 16.03
C ALA A 142 -7.39 -26.42 17.18
N PRO A 143 -7.07 -25.96 18.41
CA PRO A 143 -6.83 -26.87 19.53
C PRO A 143 -8.01 -27.79 19.83
N GLY A 144 -9.27 -27.34 19.66
CA GLY A 144 -10.47 -28.11 19.83
C GLY A 144 -10.63 -29.26 18.82
N TYR A 145 -9.93 -29.17 17.69
CA TYR A 145 -9.87 -30.23 16.67
C TYR A 145 -8.67 -31.19 16.82
N GLY A 146 -7.90 -31.05 17.92
CA GLY A 146 -6.78 -31.96 18.23
C GLY A 146 -5.44 -31.55 17.63
N PHE A 147 -5.33 -30.30 17.08
CA PHE A 147 -4.05 -29.77 16.63
C PHE A 147 -3.16 -29.41 17.83
N ASP A 148 -1.89 -29.80 17.75
CA ASP A 148 -0.91 -29.41 18.76
C ASP A 148 -0.49 -27.91 18.61
N PRO A 149 0.16 -27.30 19.62
CA PRO A 149 0.52 -25.89 19.60
C PRO A 149 1.42 -25.48 18.42
N GLU A 150 2.29 -26.38 17.94
CA GLU A 150 3.17 -26.08 16.80
C GLU A 150 2.37 -26.08 15.49
N GLN A 151 1.44 -27.02 15.34
CA GLN A 151 0.53 -27.05 14.20
C GLN A 151 -0.40 -25.83 14.17
N VAL A 152 -0.94 -25.42 15.32
CA VAL A 152 -1.77 -24.21 15.44
C VAL A 152 -0.97 -22.99 15.01
N ARG A 153 0.28 -22.83 15.48
CA ARG A 153 1.17 -21.75 15.09
C ARG A 153 1.42 -21.76 13.58
N ALA A 154 1.76 -22.92 13.03
CA ALA A 154 2.01 -23.07 11.60
C ALA A 154 0.77 -22.72 10.77
N LEU A 155 -0.41 -23.21 11.12
CA LEU A 155 -1.67 -22.91 10.43
C LEU A 155 -2.00 -21.41 10.49
N THR A 156 -1.85 -20.78 11.65
CA THR A 156 -2.12 -19.36 11.82
C THR A 156 -1.15 -18.52 10.98
N PHE A 157 0.13 -18.85 10.98
CA PHE A 157 1.15 -18.17 10.19
C PHE A 157 0.89 -18.35 8.68
N HIS A 158 0.59 -19.56 8.20
CA HIS A 158 0.23 -19.79 6.80
C HIS A 158 -1.01 -19.00 6.38
N THR A 159 -2.03 -18.96 7.23
CA THR A 159 -3.23 -18.15 6.98
C THR A 159 -2.89 -16.68 6.84
N LEU A 160 -2.03 -16.16 7.71
CA LEU A 160 -1.57 -14.78 7.63
C LEU A 160 -0.83 -14.52 6.31
N VAL A 161 0.12 -15.38 5.91
CA VAL A 161 0.87 -15.23 4.65
C VAL A 161 -0.07 -15.26 3.44
N LEU A 162 -1.00 -16.23 3.39
CA LEU A 162 -1.97 -16.32 2.29
C LEU A 162 -2.90 -15.10 2.24
N ALA A 163 -3.31 -14.61 3.40
CA ALA A 163 -4.12 -13.39 3.48
C ALA A 163 -3.35 -12.15 3.00
N ILE A 164 -2.07 -12.02 3.34
CA ILE A 164 -1.21 -10.94 2.83
C ILE A 164 -1.13 -10.99 1.30
N VAL A 165 -0.90 -12.17 0.72
CA VAL A 165 -0.91 -12.36 -0.74
C VAL A 165 -2.26 -11.95 -1.34
N THR A 166 -3.37 -12.33 -0.71
CA THR A 166 -4.71 -11.93 -1.15
C THR A 166 -4.90 -10.41 -1.08
N LEU A 167 -4.43 -9.76 -0.01
CA LEU A 167 -4.50 -8.31 0.15
C LEU A 167 -3.70 -7.55 -0.91
N ILE A 168 -2.61 -8.12 -1.45
CA ILE A 168 -1.90 -7.54 -2.59
C ILE A 168 -2.85 -7.39 -3.78
N PHE A 169 -3.55 -8.47 -4.15
CA PHE A 169 -4.47 -8.44 -5.29
C PHE A 169 -5.66 -7.51 -5.05
N VAL A 170 -6.21 -7.50 -3.84
CA VAL A 170 -7.34 -6.62 -3.48
C VAL A 170 -6.97 -5.13 -3.54
N ASN A 171 -5.74 -4.77 -3.14
CA ASN A 171 -5.29 -3.37 -3.12
C ASN A 171 -4.58 -2.92 -4.40
N ARG A 172 -4.35 -3.82 -5.35
CA ARG A 172 -3.62 -3.53 -6.58
C ARG A 172 -4.39 -2.60 -7.52
N SER A 173 -5.70 -2.75 -7.63
CA SER A 173 -6.52 -1.88 -8.46
C SER A 173 -7.62 -1.22 -7.64
N ALA A 174 -7.83 0.09 -7.85
CA ALA A 174 -8.92 0.83 -7.22
C ALA A 174 -10.22 0.76 -8.04
N SER A 175 -10.14 0.44 -9.35
CA SER A 175 -11.26 0.49 -10.29
C SER A 175 -11.64 -0.87 -10.89
N ALA A 176 -10.73 -1.83 -10.92
CA ALA A 176 -11.06 -3.17 -11.38
C ALA A 176 -11.76 -3.94 -10.26
N SER A 177 -13.08 -4.00 -10.34
CA SER A 177 -13.82 -5.10 -9.71
C SER A 177 -13.33 -6.39 -10.38
N VAL A 178 -12.72 -7.26 -9.60
CA VAL A 178 -12.38 -8.62 -10.03
C VAL A 178 -13.63 -9.33 -10.49
#